data_bd297b7a92f532bff5470c9650bd84a4
#
_entry.id   bd297b7a92f532bff5470c9650bd84a4
#
_cell.length_a   1.000
_cell.length_b   1.000
_cell.length_c   1.000
_cell.angle_alpha   90.00
_cell.angle_beta   90.00
_cell.angle_gamma   90.00
#
_symmetry.space_group_name_H-M   'P 1'
#
loop_
_entity.id
_entity.type
_entity.pdbx_description
1 polymer ?
#
loop_
_entity_poly.entity_id
_entity_poly.type
_entity_poly.pdbx_seq_one_letter_code
_entity_poly.pdbx_strand_id
1 'polypeptide(L)'
;MINNSHNKYIIFILLQSFLYGLGNPLTKIAFASITPLWCLAFRFGLAFSLFAIFFATRLRKQLQALSASQYLPAGLCMASAYISCNLALEGTTATNVGFIMSLSVIFAPLLSIIVLQRPYKLSHLPIQLLVILGMYLLCSNGGMFSFNQGDLWALLTAVSVAGALVFGEKSLKATDAITISAIQTFITAVISIAGALLFNDISTITKIQPESWAVVIYLAITCTCLAYFLQNAALKFLSSSLVSMLQCTQPILTAAASYFLLNEKLTFTGMSGAVIILACIISENILEKK
;
A
#
# COMPACT_ATOMS: atom_id res chain seq x y z
N MET A 1 -30.40 0.99 -4.89
CA MET A 1 -29.55 1.50 -3.79
C MET A 1 -28.20 0.78 -3.68
N ILE A 2 -28.06 -0.50 -3.97
CA ILE A 2 -26.80 -1.28 -3.87
C ILE A 2 -25.72 -0.75 -4.82
N ASN A 3 -26.07 -0.27 -6.01
CA ASN A 3 -25.12 0.20 -7.03
C ASN A 3 -24.38 1.51 -6.63
N ASN A 4 -25.01 2.36 -5.83
CA ASN A 4 -24.40 3.64 -5.42
C ASN A 4 -23.37 3.47 -4.29
N SER A 5 -23.57 2.51 -3.39
CA SER A 5 -22.62 2.23 -2.31
C SER A 5 -21.36 1.53 -2.83
N HIS A 6 -21.48 0.57 -3.77
CA HIS A 6 -20.34 -0.12 -4.38
C HIS A 6 -19.41 0.88 -5.10
N ASN A 7 -19.96 1.75 -5.93
CA ASN A 7 -19.18 2.78 -6.63
C ASN A 7 -18.45 3.76 -5.68
N LYS A 8 -19.07 4.10 -4.54
CA LYS A 8 -18.43 4.92 -3.50
C LYS A 8 -17.13 4.29 -2.98
N TYR A 9 -17.12 2.99 -2.72
CA TYR A 9 -15.93 2.32 -2.19
C TYR A 9 -14.84 2.10 -3.24
N ILE A 10 -15.21 1.97 -4.52
CA ILE A 10 -14.26 2.02 -5.62
C ILE A 10 -13.55 3.39 -5.65
N ILE A 11 -14.30 4.50 -5.52
CA ILE A 11 -13.73 5.85 -5.45
C ILE A 11 -12.79 5.98 -4.25
N PHE A 12 -13.08 5.34 -3.11
CA PHE A 12 -12.19 5.35 -1.96
C PHE A 12 -10.83 4.73 -2.29
N ILE A 13 -10.81 3.60 -3.01
CA ILE A 13 -9.54 2.95 -3.41
C ILE A 13 -8.81 3.75 -4.48
N LEU A 14 -9.51 4.36 -5.43
CA LEU A 14 -8.88 5.24 -6.43
C LEU A 14 -8.26 6.47 -5.77
N LEU A 15 -8.95 7.08 -4.80
CA LEU A 15 -8.41 8.19 -4.02
C LEU A 15 -7.21 7.76 -3.17
N GLN A 16 -7.28 6.60 -2.52
CA GLN A 16 -6.16 6.01 -1.80
C GLN A 16 -4.96 5.77 -2.73
N SER A 17 -5.19 5.21 -3.93
CA SER A 17 -4.14 4.99 -4.93
C SER A 17 -3.50 6.29 -5.40
N PHE A 18 -4.28 7.37 -5.53
CA PHE A 18 -3.75 8.71 -5.83
C PHE A 18 -2.82 9.21 -4.71
N LEU A 19 -3.27 9.12 -3.46
CA LEU A 19 -2.45 9.53 -2.30
C LEU A 19 -1.14 8.73 -2.22
N TYR A 20 -1.20 7.42 -2.42
CA TYR A 20 -0.02 6.55 -2.41
C TYR A 20 0.88 6.76 -3.64
N GLY A 21 0.28 7.05 -4.80
CA GLY A 21 1.03 7.35 -6.01
C GLY A 21 1.96 8.55 -5.83
N LEU A 22 1.51 9.58 -5.11
CA LEU A 22 2.34 10.72 -4.71
C LEU A 22 3.30 10.36 -3.56
N GLY A 23 2.90 9.46 -2.67
CA GLY A 23 3.66 9.11 -1.47
C GLY A 23 5.03 8.49 -1.75
N ASN A 24 5.15 7.61 -2.75
CA ASN A 24 6.42 6.94 -3.06
C ASN A 24 7.52 7.91 -3.52
N PRO A 25 7.30 8.79 -4.52
CA PRO A 25 8.29 9.80 -4.90
C PRO A 25 8.65 10.76 -3.76
N LEU A 26 7.65 11.21 -2.99
CA LEU A 26 7.89 12.09 -1.84
C LEU A 26 8.71 11.39 -0.76
N THR A 27 8.45 10.11 -0.48
CA THR A 27 9.27 9.32 0.47
C THR A 27 10.72 9.26 0.01
N LYS A 28 10.96 9.07 -1.29
CA LYS A 28 12.31 9.04 -1.86
C LYS A 28 13.02 10.40 -1.71
N ILE A 29 12.31 11.51 -1.87
CA ILE A 29 12.84 12.85 -1.61
C ILE A 29 13.22 13.01 -0.13
N ALA A 30 12.38 12.53 0.80
CA ALA A 30 12.67 12.60 2.23
C ALA A 30 13.95 11.84 2.63
N PHE A 31 14.30 10.77 1.92
CA PHE A 31 15.53 9.99 2.17
C PHE A 31 16.83 10.77 1.94
N ALA A 32 16.77 11.98 1.40
CA ALA A 32 17.92 12.87 1.34
C ALA A 32 18.51 13.21 2.74
N SER A 33 17.71 13.16 3.82
CA SER A 33 18.17 13.48 5.18
C SER A 33 17.61 12.59 6.27
N ILE A 34 16.71 11.65 5.95
CA ILE A 34 16.11 10.71 6.92
C ILE A 34 16.27 9.28 6.44
N THR A 35 16.65 8.37 7.33
CA THR A 35 16.76 6.95 6.99
C THR A 35 15.37 6.30 6.83
N PRO A 36 15.24 5.21 6.05
CA PRO A 36 13.96 4.53 5.83
C PRO A 36 13.22 4.16 7.11
N LEU A 37 13.93 3.62 8.11
CA LEU A 37 13.31 3.18 9.37
C LEU A 37 12.89 4.36 10.26
N TRP A 38 13.68 5.45 10.34
CA TRP A 38 13.26 6.65 11.05
C TRP A 38 12.09 7.34 10.37
N CYS A 39 12.06 7.37 9.02
CA CYS A 39 10.93 7.89 8.26
C CYS A 39 9.62 7.15 8.64
N LEU A 40 9.66 5.81 8.69
CA LEU A 40 8.51 4.99 9.09
C LEU A 40 8.15 5.21 10.57
N ALA A 41 9.14 5.22 11.48
CA ALA A 41 8.92 5.41 12.91
C ALA A 41 8.15 6.71 13.19
N PHE A 42 8.58 7.83 12.60
CA PHE A 42 7.91 9.11 12.78
C PHE A 42 6.56 9.18 12.05
N ARG A 43 6.48 8.69 10.81
CA ARG A 43 5.25 8.65 10.03
C ARG A 43 4.15 7.86 10.74
N PHE A 44 4.46 6.63 11.15
CA PHE A 44 3.48 5.75 11.78
C PHE A 44 3.24 6.09 13.25
N GLY A 45 4.26 6.57 13.97
CA GLY A 45 4.12 7.11 15.31
C GLY A 45 3.17 8.29 15.36
N LEU A 46 3.33 9.26 14.45
CA LEU A 46 2.42 10.41 14.33
C LEU A 46 1.01 9.96 13.94
N ALA A 47 0.88 9.08 12.96
CA ALA A 47 -0.43 8.58 12.52
C ALA A 47 -1.18 7.84 13.64
N PHE A 48 -0.48 6.97 14.38
CA PHE A 48 -1.09 6.30 15.53
C PHE A 48 -1.49 7.29 16.63
N SER A 49 -0.65 8.29 16.92
CA SER A 49 -0.98 9.34 17.90
C SER A 49 -2.26 10.07 17.54
N LEU A 50 -2.45 10.40 16.25
CA LEU A 50 -3.69 11.02 15.76
C LEU A 50 -4.90 10.08 15.97
N PHE A 51 -4.79 8.79 15.61
CA PHE A 51 -5.86 7.84 15.87
C PHE A 51 -6.16 7.69 17.37
N ALA A 52 -5.13 7.64 18.20
CA ALA A 52 -5.28 7.51 19.66
C ALA A 52 -5.96 8.74 20.27
N ILE A 53 -5.58 9.96 19.86
CA ILE A 53 -6.18 11.20 20.37
C ILE A 53 -7.65 11.32 19.97
N PHE A 54 -7.97 11.11 18.70
CA PHE A 54 -9.34 11.33 18.21
C PHE A 54 -10.31 10.17 18.47
N PHE A 55 -9.80 8.94 18.65
CA PHE A 55 -10.63 7.73 18.73
C PHE A 55 -10.32 6.85 19.94
N ALA A 56 -9.68 7.37 21.01
CA ALA A 56 -9.24 6.62 22.19
C ALA A 56 -10.35 5.74 22.81
N THR A 57 -11.51 6.31 23.07
CA THR A 57 -12.64 5.59 23.67
C THR A 57 -13.16 4.45 22.81
N ARG A 58 -13.23 4.69 21.48
CA ARG A 58 -13.65 3.69 20.50
C ARG A 58 -12.64 2.54 20.41
N LEU A 59 -11.35 2.89 20.30
CA LEU A 59 -10.26 1.91 20.22
C LEU A 59 -10.23 1.02 21.46
N ARG A 60 -10.29 1.61 22.66
CA ARG A 60 -10.31 0.87 23.93
C ARG A 60 -11.46 -0.14 23.98
N LYS A 61 -12.68 0.30 23.63
CA LYS A 61 -13.87 -0.57 23.62
C LYS A 61 -13.74 -1.72 22.63
N GLN A 62 -13.26 -1.44 21.41
CA GLN A 62 -13.12 -2.45 20.36
C GLN A 62 -12.00 -3.45 20.70
N LEU A 63 -10.85 -2.98 21.19
CA LEU A 63 -9.72 -3.84 21.53
C LEU A 63 -10.04 -4.81 22.68
N GLN A 64 -10.90 -4.44 23.63
CA GLN A 64 -11.35 -5.32 24.69
C GLN A 64 -12.22 -6.48 24.18
N ALA A 65 -12.88 -6.30 23.04
CA ALA A 65 -13.76 -7.30 22.43
C ALA A 65 -13.05 -8.19 21.40
N LEU A 66 -11.83 -7.83 20.98
CA LEU A 66 -11.09 -8.52 19.90
C LEU A 66 -10.01 -9.43 20.47
N SER A 67 -9.91 -10.65 19.93
CA SER A 67 -8.74 -11.49 20.18
C SER A 67 -7.56 -11.09 19.28
N ALA A 68 -6.32 -11.30 19.75
CA ALA A 68 -5.12 -10.95 19.01
C ALA A 68 -5.07 -11.62 17.62
N SER A 69 -5.53 -12.86 17.50
CA SER A 69 -5.57 -13.59 16.23
C SER A 69 -6.46 -12.95 15.17
N GLN A 70 -7.39 -12.08 15.54
CA GLN A 70 -8.32 -11.41 14.62
C GLN A 70 -7.71 -10.17 13.97
N TYR A 71 -6.68 -9.54 14.56
CA TYR A 71 -6.11 -8.30 14.04
C TYR A 71 -4.59 -8.35 13.83
N LEU A 72 -3.86 -9.17 14.60
CA LEU A 72 -2.41 -9.22 14.55
C LEU A 72 -1.85 -9.57 13.17
N PRO A 73 -2.40 -10.57 12.42
CA PRO A 73 -1.90 -10.89 11.10
C PRO A 73 -1.99 -9.72 10.11
N ALA A 74 -3.11 -8.97 10.13
CA ALA A 74 -3.29 -7.79 9.29
C ALA A 74 -2.28 -6.68 9.62
N GLY A 75 -1.99 -6.47 10.90
CA GLY A 75 -1.01 -5.49 11.36
C GLY A 75 0.44 -5.89 11.03
N LEU A 76 0.80 -7.15 11.23
CA LEU A 76 2.14 -7.66 10.91
C LEU A 76 2.43 -7.65 9.41
N CYS A 77 1.46 -8.08 8.59
CA CYS A 77 1.59 -7.99 7.13
C CYS A 77 1.75 -6.53 6.67
N MET A 78 1.00 -5.60 7.29
CA MET A 78 1.13 -4.18 6.94
C MET A 78 2.49 -3.61 7.36
N ALA A 79 2.99 -3.95 8.55
CA ALA A 79 4.32 -3.53 9.00
C ALA A 79 5.42 -4.09 8.07
N SER A 80 5.35 -5.38 7.73
CA SER A 80 6.25 -6.01 6.77
C SER A 80 6.20 -5.30 5.41
N ALA A 81 5.00 -5.00 4.90
CA ALA A 81 4.81 -4.31 3.63
C ALA A 81 5.50 -2.94 3.60
N TYR A 82 5.37 -2.14 4.66
CA TYR A 82 5.97 -0.81 4.70
C TYR A 82 7.47 -0.82 4.93
N ILE A 83 7.97 -1.70 5.79
CA ILE A 83 9.41 -1.84 6.03
C ILE A 83 10.09 -2.28 4.73
N SER A 84 9.60 -3.34 4.11
CA SER A 84 10.15 -3.83 2.84
C SER A 84 9.99 -2.83 1.70
N CYS A 85 8.87 -2.07 1.64
CA CYS A 85 8.68 -1.02 0.64
C CYS A 85 9.71 0.12 0.77
N ASN A 86 9.97 0.58 2.00
CA ASN A 86 10.97 1.64 2.21
C ASN A 86 12.40 1.16 1.93
N LEU A 87 12.75 -0.07 2.31
CA LEU A 87 14.04 -0.68 1.94
C LEU A 87 14.16 -0.86 0.41
N ALA A 88 13.05 -1.21 -0.26
CA ALA A 88 13.01 -1.26 -1.71
C ALA A 88 13.25 0.12 -2.34
N LEU A 89 12.57 1.17 -1.84
CA LEU A 89 12.71 2.56 -2.33
C LEU A 89 14.13 3.11 -2.15
N GLU A 90 14.85 2.66 -1.14
CA GLU A 90 16.27 2.98 -0.96
C GLU A 90 17.14 2.32 -2.04
N GLY A 91 16.84 1.06 -2.40
CA GLY A 91 17.66 0.24 -3.29
C GLY A 91 17.30 0.30 -4.78
N THR A 92 16.10 0.78 -5.17
CA THR A 92 15.66 0.82 -6.57
C THR A 92 14.79 2.06 -6.87
N THR A 93 14.28 2.19 -8.11
CA THR A 93 13.45 3.34 -8.49
C THR A 93 12.04 3.23 -7.89
N ALA A 94 11.39 4.39 -7.65
CA ALA A 94 10.02 4.41 -7.17
C ALA A 94 9.05 3.71 -8.14
N THR A 95 9.32 3.81 -9.43
CA THR A 95 8.56 3.16 -10.50
C THR A 95 8.71 1.63 -10.43
N ASN A 96 9.93 1.08 -10.25
CA ASN A 96 10.15 -0.35 -10.08
C ASN A 96 9.46 -0.90 -8.83
N VAL A 97 9.56 -0.20 -7.70
CA VAL A 97 8.84 -0.58 -6.48
C VAL A 97 7.34 -0.64 -6.72
N GLY A 98 6.77 0.38 -7.37
CA GLY A 98 5.35 0.42 -7.72
C GLY A 98 4.93 -0.77 -8.60
N PHE A 99 5.77 -1.12 -9.59
CA PHE A 99 5.54 -2.29 -10.45
C PHE A 99 5.52 -3.60 -9.67
N ILE A 100 6.62 -3.91 -8.98
CA ILE A 100 6.78 -5.21 -8.32
C ILE A 100 5.75 -5.35 -7.19
N MET A 101 5.46 -4.28 -6.45
CA MET A 101 4.43 -4.26 -5.41
C MET A 101 3.04 -4.56 -5.98
N SER A 102 2.76 -4.19 -7.23
CA SER A 102 1.48 -4.48 -7.89
C SER A 102 1.25 -5.96 -8.18
N LEU A 103 2.28 -6.82 -8.08
CA LEU A 103 2.12 -8.27 -8.12
C LEU A 103 1.23 -8.78 -6.96
N SER A 104 0.91 -7.94 -5.98
CA SER A 104 -0.12 -8.21 -4.98
C SER A 104 -1.46 -8.58 -5.60
N VAL A 105 -1.75 -8.18 -6.85
CA VAL A 105 -2.94 -8.56 -7.63
C VAL A 105 -3.05 -10.07 -7.87
N ILE A 106 -1.92 -10.77 -7.91
CA ILE A 106 -1.88 -12.24 -7.99
C ILE A 106 -1.92 -12.85 -6.60
N PHE A 107 -1.13 -12.31 -5.67
CA PHE A 107 -0.99 -12.89 -4.34
C PHE A 107 -2.27 -12.74 -3.50
N ALA A 108 -3.05 -11.66 -3.66
CA ALA A 108 -4.26 -11.44 -2.88
C ALA A 108 -5.35 -12.51 -3.14
N PRO A 109 -5.75 -12.83 -4.38
CA PRO A 109 -6.70 -13.90 -4.61
C PRO A 109 -6.17 -15.28 -4.21
N LEU A 110 -4.87 -15.57 -4.39
CA LEU A 110 -4.26 -16.83 -3.94
C LEU A 110 -4.32 -16.98 -2.41
N LEU A 111 -3.97 -15.95 -1.67
CA LEU A 111 -4.10 -15.94 -0.21
C LEU A 111 -5.55 -16.00 0.24
N SER A 112 -6.50 -15.43 -0.52
CA SER A 112 -7.93 -15.49 -0.23
C SER A 112 -8.48 -16.91 -0.28
N ILE A 113 -7.94 -17.80 -1.11
CA ILE A 113 -8.30 -19.22 -1.12
C ILE A 113 -8.05 -19.84 0.26
N ILE A 114 -6.86 -19.58 0.82
CA ILE A 114 -6.41 -20.20 2.07
C ILE A 114 -7.06 -19.53 3.28
N VAL A 115 -7.04 -18.20 3.35
CA VAL A 115 -7.41 -17.42 4.54
C VAL A 115 -8.91 -17.19 4.65
N LEU A 116 -9.59 -16.93 3.52
CA LEU A 116 -11.02 -16.62 3.43
C LEU A 116 -11.84 -17.79 2.91
N GLN A 117 -11.17 -18.88 2.48
CA GLN A 117 -11.79 -20.07 1.88
C GLN A 117 -12.70 -19.73 0.68
N ARG A 118 -12.31 -18.75 -0.13
CA ARG A 118 -13.02 -18.35 -1.34
C ARG A 118 -12.45 -19.07 -2.55
N PRO A 119 -13.28 -19.69 -3.40
CA PRO A 119 -12.80 -20.32 -4.62
C PRO A 119 -12.23 -19.25 -5.58
N TYR A 120 -11.09 -19.55 -6.20
CA TYR A 120 -10.53 -18.71 -7.25
C TYR A 120 -11.31 -18.92 -8.55
N LYS A 121 -11.80 -17.83 -9.11
CA LYS A 121 -12.46 -17.88 -10.42
C LYS A 121 -11.42 -17.73 -11.53
N LEU A 122 -11.17 -18.79 -12.29
CA LEU A 122 -10.21 -18.79 -13.40
C LEU A 122 -10.48 -17.71 -14.46
N SER A 123 -11.71 -17.18 -14.53
CA SER A 123 -12.06 -16.07 -15.42
C SER A 123 -11.30 -14.77 -15.14
N HIS A 124 -10.75 -14.59 -13.93
CA HIS A 124 -9.95 -13.42 -13.58
C HIS A 124 -8.47 -13.52 -14.01
N LEU A 125 -7.98 -14.76 -14.25
CA LEU A 125 -6.58 -15.02 -14.58
C LEU A 125 -6.10 -14.28 -15.84
N PRO A 126 -6.82 -14.27 -16.98
CA PRO A 126 -6.37 -13.54 -18.17
C PRO A 126 -6.20 -12.04 -17.93
N ILE A 127 -7.12 -11.43 -17.16
CA ILE A 127 -7.06 -10.00 -16.83
C ILE A 127 -5.85 -9.71 -15.94
N GLN A 128 -5.60 -10.55 -14.93
CA GLN A 128 -4.44 -10.40 -14.04
C GLN A 128 -3.13 -10.52 -14.80
N LEU A 129 -3.00 -11.46 -15.74
CA LEU A 129 -1.82 -11.59 -16.60
C LEU A 129 -1.63 -10.37 -17.51
N LEU A 130 -2.72 -9.82 -18.06
CA LEU A 130 -2.67 -8.58 -18.85
C LEU A 130 -2.26 -7.37 -18.01
N VAL A 131 -2.71 -7.28 -16.74
CA VAL A 131 -2.26 -6.23 -15.81
C VAL A 131 -0.76 -6.32 -15.59
N ILE A 132 -0.22 -7.52 -15.37
CA ILE A 132 1.23 -7.72 -15.18
C ILE A 132 2.01 -7.29 -16.43
N LEU A 133 1.52 -7.66 -17.60
CA LEU A 133 2.12 -7.20 -18.87
C LEU A 133 2.08 -5.68 -18.97
N GLY A 134 0.94 -5.06 -18.66
CA GLY A 134 0.80 -3.60 -18.64
C GLY A 134 1.77 -2.94 -17.64
N MET A 135 1.93 -3.53 -16.45
CA MET A 135 2.90 -3.09 -15.44
C MET A 135 4.33 -3.21 -15.94
N TYR A 136 4.68 -4.34 -16.55
CA TYR A 136 6.01 -4.54 -17.16
C TYR A 136 6.31 -3.47 -18.22
N LEU A 137 5.37 -3.18 -19.11
CA LEU A 137 5.53 -2.13 -20.12
C LEU A 137 5.65 -0.74 -19.49
N LEU A 138 4.89 -0.47 -18.43
CA LEU A 138 4.94 0.82 -17.72
C LEU A 138 6.32 1.07 -17.09
N CYS A 139 6.95 0.03 -16.56
CA CYS A 139 8.15 0.16 -15.74
C CYS A 139 9.45 -0.17 -16.45
N SER A 140 9.41 -0.96 -17.53
CA SER A 140 10.63 -1.38 -18.26
C SER A 140 11.35 -0.23 -18.97
N ASN A 141 10.68 0.90 -19.21
CA ASN A 141 11.21 2.06 -19.96
C ASN A 141 11.96 1.67 -21.25
N GLY A 142 11.63 0.51 -21.85
CA GLY A 142 12.30 -0.01 -23.04
C GLY A 142 13.69 -0.60 -22.79
N GLY A 143 14.13 -0.72 -21.54
CA GLY A 143 15.41 -1.35 -21.15
C GLY A 143 15.23 -2.78 -20.61
N MET A 144 16.34 -3.53 -20.56
CA MET A 144 16.34 -4.84 -19.86
C MET A 144 16.17 -4.63 -18.36
N PHE A 145 15.24 -5.36 -17.77
CA PHE A 145 15.01 -5.36 -16.33
C PHE A 145 16.23 -5.99 -15.63
N SER A 146 17.02 -5.20 -14.92
CA SER A 146 18.12 -5.72 -14.09
C SER A 146 17.60 -5.92 -12.67
N PHE A 147 17.53 -7.17 -12.23
CA PHE A 147 17.08 -7.52 -10.90
C PHE A 147 18.14 -7.19 -9.85
N ASN A 148 17.77 -6.47 -8.80
CA ASN A 148 18.67 -6.04 -7.74
C ASN A 148 18.07 -6.35 -6.34
N GLN A 149 18.84 -6.08 -5.27
CA GLN A 149 18.38 -6.33 -3.90
C GLN A 149 17.13 -5.54 -3.51
N GLY A 150 16.96 -4.32 -4.03
CA GLY A 150 15.75 -3.51 -3.82
C GLY A 150 14.50 -4.17 -4.40
N ASP A 151 14.63 -4.89 -5.52
CA ASP A 151 13.52 -5.60 -6.16
C ASP A 151 13.07 -6.83 -5.34
N LEU A 152 13.99 -7.49 -4.60
CA LEU A 152 13.62 -8.53 -3.63
C LEU A 152 12.77 -7.97 -2.48
N TRP A 153 13.15 -6.80 -1.96
CA TRP A 153 12.34 -6.11 -0.95
C TRP A 153 10.96 -5.70 -1.50
N ALA A 154 10.92 -5.25 -2.76
CA ALA A 154 9.67 -4.93 -3.44
C ALA A 154 8.77 -6.16 -3.63
N LEU A 155 9.34 -7.34 -3.90
CA LEU A 155 8.58 -8.59 -3.98
C LEU A 155 8.02 -9.00 -2.62
N LEU A 156 8.80 -8.89 -1.55
CA LEU A 156 8.31 -9.09 -0.18
C LEU A 156 7.18 -8.11 0.15
N THR A 157 7.29 -6.86 -0.32
CA THR A 157 6.21 -5.88 -0.22
C THR A 157 4.93 -6.37 -0.89
N ALA A 158 5.00 -6.92 -2.11
CA ALA A 158 3.84 -7.41 -2.84
C ALA A 158 3.09 -8.52 -2.08
N VAL A 159 3.82 -9.50 -1.55
CA VAL A 159 3.25 -10.59 -0.74
C VAL A 159 2.63 -10.04 0.55
N SER A 160 3.33 -9.12 1.21
CA SER A 160 2.89 -8.53 2.47
C SER A 160 1.67 -7.63 2.31
N VAL A 161 1.59 -6.84 1.23
CA VAL A 161 0.40 -6.05 0.86
C VAL A 161 -0.80 -6.97 0.64
N ALA A 162 -0.63 -8.05 -0.14
CA ALA A 162 -1.69 -9.04 -0.34
C ALA A 162 -2.17 -9.63 0.99
N GLY A 163 -1.23 -9.99 1.87
CA GLY A 163 -1.55 -10.47 3.23
C GLY A 163 -2.31 -9.42 4.03
N ALA A 164 -1.87 -8.15 4.02
CA ALA A 164 -2.53 -7.06 4.73
C ALA A 164 -3.98 -6.83 4.24
N LEU A 165 -4.24 -6.95 2.93
CA LEU A 165 -5.58 -6.86 2.36
C LEU A 165 -6.46 -8.03 2.79
N VAL A 166 -5.97 -9.27 2.64
CA VAL A 166 -6.76 -10.48 2.92
C VAL A 166 -7.04 -10.65 4.42
N PHE A 167 -6.03 -10.48 5.27
CA PHE A 167 -6.23 -10.50 6.73
C PHE A 167 -6.99 -9.27 7.21
N GLY A 168 -6.83 -8.10 6.56
CA GLY A 168 -7.63 -6.92 6.82
C GLY A 168 -9.10 -7.15 6.55
N GLU A 169 -9.46 -7.73 5.40
CA GLU A 169 -10.83 -8.13 5.08
C GLU A 169 -11.41 -9.10 6.12
N LYS A 170 -10.60 -10.09 6.54
CA LYS A 170 -11.00 -11.03 7.60
C LYS A 170 -11.26 -10.32 8.93
N SER A 171 -10.37 -9.41 9.32
CA SER A 171 -10.46 -8.64 10.58
C SER A 171 -11.69 -7.74 10.60
N LEU A 172 -12.05 -7.13 9.47
CA LEU A 172 -13.19 -6.22 9.33
C LEU A 172 -14.57 -6.89 9.49
N LYS A 173 -14.61 -8.23 9.52
CA LYS A 173 -15.83 -8.97 9.92
C LYS A 173 -16.11 -8.85 11.42
N ALA A 174 -15.08 -8.63 12.24
CA ALA A 174 -15.18 -8.55 13.71
C ALA A 174 -15.09 -7.11 14.25
N THR A 175 -14.61 -6.14 13.42
CA THR A 175 -14.39 -4.77 13.87
C THR A 175 -14.63 -3.74 12.76
N ASP A 176 -14.27 -2.51 12.98
CA ASP A 176 -14.44 -1.40 12.06
C ASP A 176 -13.13 -0.90 11.44
N ALA A 177 -13.27 -0.10 10.35
CA ALA A 177 -12.15 0.42 9.58
C ALA A 177 -11.18 1.29 10.40
N ILE A 178 -11.70 2.12 11.33
CA ILE A 178 -10.86 3.00 12.17
C ILE A 178 -10.00 2.17 13.10
N THR A 179 -10.59 1.17 13.74
CA THR A 179 -9.88 0.30 14.69
C THR A 179 -8.77 -0.50 13.99
N ILE A 180 -9.05 -1.11 12.84
CA ILE A 180 -8.02 -1.84 12.08
C ILE A 180 -6.93 -0.89 11.58
N SER A 181 -7.28 0.31 11.09
CA SER A 181 -6.28 1.30 10.68
C SER A 181 -5.37 1.71 11.83
N ALA A 182 -5.94 1.95 13.01
CA ALA A 182 -5.17 2.29 14.21
C ALA A 182 -4.24 1.13 14.65
N ILE A 183 -4.72 -0.11 14.59
CA ILE A 183 -3.90 -1.29 14.94
C ILE A 183 -2.74 -1.46 13.94
N GLN A 184 -3.02 -1.35 12.64
CA GLN A 184 -2.00 -1.44 11.60
C GLN A 184 -0.94 -0.35 11.77
N THR A 185 -1.35 0.90 12.06
CA THR A 185 -0.42 1.99 12.31
C THR A 185 0.38 1.78 13.60
N PHE A 186 -0.24 1.29 14.68
CA PHE A 186 0.44 1.00 15.95
C PHE A 186 1.52 -0.07 15.78
N ILE A 187 1.16 -1.22 15.20
CA ILE A 187 2.11 -2.34 15.01
C ILE A 187 3.27 -1.89 14.12
N THR A 188 2.98 -1.18 13.02
CA THR A 188 4.02 -0.66 12.14
C THR A 188 4.91 0.34 12.86
N ALA A 189 4.35 1.25 13.67
CA ALA A 189 5.12 2.21 14.47
C ALA A 189 6.08 1.49 15.44
N VAL A 190 5.56 0.53 16.22
CA VAL A 190 6.37 -0.19 17.22
C VAL A 190 7.53 -0.94 16.56
N ILE A 191 7.26 -1.67 15.46
CA ILE A 191 8.30 -2.43 14.76
C ILE A 191 9.30 -1.49 14.09
N SER A 192 8.85 -0.39 13.50
CA SER A 192 9.73 0.59 12.85
C SER A 192 10.59 1.36 13.85
N ILE A 193 10.04 1.72 15.02
CA ILE A 193 10.80 2.35 16.11
C ILE A 193 11.87 1.37 16.62
N ALA A 194 11.48 0.13 16.91
CA ALA A 194 12.43 -0.89 17.37
C ALA A 194 13.54 -1.12 16.32
N GLY A 195 13.18 -1.25 15.04
CA GLY A 195 14.15 -1.39 13.96
C GLY A 195 15.05 -0.17 13.82
N ALA A 196 14.50 1.05 13.91
CA ALA A 196 15.29 2.28 13.84
C ALA A 196 16.31 2.38 14.98
N LEU A 197 15.91 2.03 16.19
CA LEU A 197 16.79 2.03 17.37
C LEU A 197 17.88 0.96 17.30
N LEU A 198 17.61 -0.18 16.66
CA LEU A 198 18.58 -1.28 16.54
C LEU A 198 19.58 -1.10 15.40
N PHE A 199 19.15 -0.51 14.28
CA PHE A 199 19.93 -0.47 13.04
C PHE A 199 20.39 0.92 12.60
N ASN A 200 19.85 2.00 13.20
CA ASN A 200 20.21 3.36 12.87
C ASN A 200 20.73 4.14 14.08
N ASP A 201 21.68 5.04 13.85
CA ASP A 201 22.18 5.94 14.88
C ASP A 201 21.13 7.01 15.21
N ILE A 202 20.83 7.20 16.50
CA ILE A 202 19.91 8.22 17.01
C ILE A 202 20.40 9.63 16.65
N SER A 203 21.72 9.84 16.56
CA SER A 203 22.29 11.13 16.18
C SER A 203 21.85 11.62 14.80
N THR A 204 21.41 10.73 13.92
CA THR A 204 20.90 11.08 12.59
C THR A 204 19.61 11.90 12.66
N ILE A 205 18.82 11.78 13.73
CA ILE A 205 17.56 12.52 13.92
C ILE A 205 17.81 14.04 13.94
N THR A 206 18.91 14.49 14.55
CA THR A 206 19.25 15.92 14.65
C THR A 206 19.66 16.54 13.32
N LYS A 207 19.95 15.71 12.30
CA LYS A 207 20.37 16.14 10.96
C LYS A 207 19.21 16.15 9.95
N ILE A 208 18.01 15.76 10.36
CA ILE A 208 16.84 15.72 9.47
C ILE A 208 16.44 17.14 9.09
N GLN A 209 16.38 17.39 7.79
CA GLN A 209 16.03 18.70 7.23
C GLN A 209 14.53 19.00 7.36
N PRO A 210 14.11 20.28 7.45
CA PRO A 210 12.71 20.68 7.56
C PRO A 210 11.83 20.13 6.43
N GLU A 211 12.37 20.02 5.21
CA GLU A 211 11.68 19.49 4.04
C GLU A 211 11.29 18.02 4.24
N SER A 212 12.21 17.21 4.78
CA SER A 212 11.92 15.80 5.10
C SER A 212 10.86 15.67 6.21
N TRP A 213 10.89 16.54 7.22
CA TRP A 213 9.82 16.60 8.23
C TRP A 213 8.47 16.95 7.62
N ALA A 214 8.40 17.93 6.72
CA ALA A 214 7.17 18.29 6.03
C ALA A 214 6.61 17.10 5.25
N VAL A 215 7.47 16.35 4.55
CA VAL A 215 7.08 15.11 3.84
C VAL A 215 6.58 14.07 4.83
N VAL A 216 7.27 13.81 5.94
CA VAL A 216 6.83 12.82 6.94
C VAL A 216 5.46 13.16 7.51
N ILE A 217 5.20 14.44 7.83
CA ILE A 217 3.89 14.90 8.33
C ILE A 217 2.81 14.70 7.25
N TYR A 218 3.09 15.08 6.01
CA TYR A 218 2.18 14.85 4.88
C TYR A 218 1.86 13.36 4.73
N LEU A 219 2.87 12.49 4.72
CA LEU A 219 2.71 11.03 4.61
C LEU A 219 1.91 10.45 5.79
N ALA A 220 2.11 10.94 7.01
CA ALA A 220 1.38 10.48 8.18
C ALA A 220 -0.12 10.79 8.06
N ILE A 221 -0.48 12.01 7.69
CA ILE A 221 -1.87 12.45 7.63
C ILE A 221 -2.58 11.87 6.40
N THR A 222 -2.00 12.06 5.21
CA THR A 222 -2.67 11.72 3.95
C THR A 222 -2.47 10.27 3.55
N CYS A 223 -1.21 9.81 3.48
CA CYS A 223 -0.88 8.47 3.01
C CYS A 223 -0.94 7.40 4.12
N THR A 224 -1.18 7.76 5.38
CA THR A 224 -1.38 6.80 6.44
C THR A 224 -2.76 6.94 7.07
N CYS A 225 -3.09 8.02 7.76
CA CYS A 225 -4.39 8.13 8.42
C CYS A 225 -5.54 8.05 7.42
N LEU A 226 -5.57 8.93 6.42
CA LEU A 226 -6.67 9.00 5.45
C LEU A 226 -6.67 7.77 4.53
N ALA A 227 -5.54 7.43 3.93
CA ALA A 227 -5.46 6.33 2.99
C ALA A 227 -5.79 4.96 3.61
N TYR A 228 -5.35 4.69 4.84
CA TYR A 228 -5.70 3.46 5.57
C TYR A 228 -7.18 3.40 5.90
N PHE A 229 -7.74 4.52 6.35
CA PHE A 229 -9.18 4.60 6.59
C PHE A 229 -9.98 4.31 5.31
N LEU A 230 -9.61 4.93 4.18
CA LEU A 230 -10.26 4.71 2.89
C LEU A 230 -10.15 3.24 2.45
N GLN A 231 -8.96 2.63 2.56
CA GLN A 231 -8.73 1.23 2.23
C GLN A 231 -9.56 0.30 3.10
N ASN A 232 -9.48 0.43 4.40
CA ASN A 232 -10.19 -0.45 5.33
C ASN A 232 -11.70 -0.22 5.28
N ALA A 233 -12.18 1.00 5.03
CA ALA A 233 -13.58 1.29 4.78
C ALA A 233 -14.08 0.60 3.51
N ALA A 234 -13.27 0.59 2.45
CA ALA A 234 -13.60 -0.11 1.20
C ALA A 234 -13.55 -1.63 1.36
N LEU A 235 -12.54 -2.19 2.01
CA LEU A 235 -12.41 -3.63 2.29
C LEU A 235 -13.58 -4.23 3.08
N LYS A 236 -14.34 -3.41 3.78
CA LYS A 236 -15.56 -3.86 4.46
C LYS A 236 -16.67 -4.27 3.47
N PHE A 237 -16.63 -3.76 2.24
CA PHE A 237 -17.67 -3.90 1.22
C PHE A 237 -17.17 -4.47 -0.11
N LEU A 238 -15.87 -4.38 -0.36
CA LEU A 238 -15.20 -4.91 -1.55
C LEU A 238 -14.29 -6.08 -1.14
N SER A 239 -14.12 -7.04 -2.07
CA SER A 239 -13.17 -8.14 -1.85
C SER A 239 -11.72 -7.63 -1.88
N SER A 240 -10.84 -8.31 -1.13
CA SER A 240 -9.39 -8.01 -1.15
C SER A 240 -8.79 -8.17 -2.56
N SER A 241 -9.33 -9.08 -3.36
CA SER A 241 -8.94 -9.26 -4.78
C SER A 241 -9.30 -8.05 -5.64
N LEU A 242 -10.53 -7.51 -5.52
CA LEU A 242 -10.92 -6.30 -6.24
C LEU A 242 -10.12 -5.08 -5.77
N VAL A 243 -9.91 -4.94 -4.45
CA VAL A 243 -9.10 -3.85 -3.91
C VAL A 243 -7.68 -3.90 -4.44
N SER A 244 -7.02 -5.06 -4.46
CA SER A 244 -5.67 -5.22 -5.03
C SER A 244 -5.62 -4.88 -6.52
N MET A 245 -6.65 -5.24 -7.28
CA MET A 245 -6.79 -4.89 -8.69
C MET A 245 -6.93 -3.37 -8.90
N LEU A 246 -7.80 -2.72 -8.12
CA LEU A 246 -7.97 -1.26 -8.18
C LEU A 246 -6.68 -0.52 -7.79
N GLN A 247 -5.91 -1.03 -6.85
CA GLN A 247 -4.61 -0.48 -6.45
C GLN A 247 -3.56 -0.56 -7.56
N CYS A 248 -3.77 -1.34 -8.62
CA CYS A 248 -2.93 -1.30 -9.82
C CYS A 248 -2.99 0.04 -10.58
N THR A 249 -3.88 0.96 -10.22
CA THR A 249 -3.82 2.36 -10.66
C THR A 249 -2.68 3.13 -10.00
N GLN A 250 -2.20 2.71 -8.82
CA GLN A 250 -1.16 3.41 -8.08
C GLN A 250 0.16 3.57 -8.86
N PRO A 251 0.73 2.54 -9.52
CA PRO A 251 1.95 2.71 -10.30
C PRO A 251 1.84 3.72 -11.44
N ILE A 252 0.66 3.84 -12.07
CA ILE A 252 0.42 4.86 -13.10
C ILE A 252 0.56 6.26 -12.49
N LEU A 253 -0.05 6.46 -11.32
CA LEU A 253 0.01 7.72 -10.59
C LEU A 253 1.41 7.98 -10.02
N THR A 254 2.12 6.92 -9.58
CA THR A 254 3.52 7.01 -9.16
C THR A 254 4.40 7.43 -10.33
N ALA A 255 4.25 6.80 -11.51
CA ALA A 255 5.04 7.15 -12.69
C ALA A 255 4.80 8.60 -13.14
N ALA A 256 3.54 9.05 -13.12
CA ALA A 256 3.20 10.44 -13.41
C ALA A 256 3.83 11.41 -12.38
N ALA A 257 3.73 11.10 -11.09
CA ALA A 257 4.33 11.92 -10.02
C ALA A 257 5.87 11.93 -10.11
N SER A 258 6.49 10.78 -10.37
CA SER A 258 7.95 10.66 -10.53
C SER A 258 8.47 11.44 -11.73
N TYR A 259 7.68 11.51 -12.82
CA TYR A 259 8.03 12.36 -13.97
C TYR A 259 8.17 13.84 -13.55
N PHE A 260 7.23 14.37 -12.77
CA PHE A 260 7.26 15.77 -12.35
C PHE A 260 8.22 16.04 -11.18
N LEU A 261 8.32 15.12 -10.20
CA LEU A 261 9.06 15.35 -8.96
C LEU A 261 10.50 14.85 -9.01
N LEU A 262 10.76 13.78 -9.75
CA LEU A 262 12.07 13.12 -9.82
C LEU A 262 12.69 13.17 -11.21
N ASN A 263 12.06 13.85 -12.19
CA ASN A 263 12.48 13.89 -13.59
C ASN A 263 12.64 12.48 -14.23
N GLU A 264 11.90 11.47 -13.75
CA GLU A 264 11.89 10.14 -14.37
C GLU A 264 11.15 10.22 -15.73
N LYS A 265 11.76 9.65 -16.80
CA LYS A 265 11.17 9.74 -18.13
C LYS A 265 10.01 8.77 -18.31
N LEU A 266 8.88 9.26 -18.82
CA LEU A 266 7.77 8.43 -19.32
C LEU A 266 8.02 8.11 -20.80
N THR A 267 8.09 6.81 -21.13
CA THR A 267 8.25 6.34 -22.51
C THR A 267 6.90 6.04 -23.16
N PHE A 268 6.88 5.96 -24.49
CA PHE A 268 5.67 5.55 -25.21
C PHE A 268 5.22 4.13 -24.82
N THR A 269 6.16 3.20 -24.60
CA THR A 269 5.89 1.87 -24.07
C THR A 269 5.26 1.92 -22.68
N GLY A 270 5.74 2.80 -21.81
CA GLY A 270 5.14 3.02 -20.48
C GLY A 270 3.70 3.54 -20.56
N MET A 271 3.43 4.47 -21.47
CA MET A 271 2.06 4.97 -21.69
C MET A 271 1.11 3.86 -22.19
N SER A 272 1.56 2.99 -23.11
CA SER A 272 0.77 1.84 -23.57
C SER A 272 0.47 0.87 -22.43
N GLY A 273 1.44 0.62 -21.53
CA GLY A 273 1.24 -0.15 -20.33
C GLY A 273 0.17 0.43 -19.39
N ALA A 274 0.18 1.75 -19.19
CA ALA A 274 -0.84 2.43 -18.39
C ALA A 274 -2.26 2.25 -18.96
N VAL A 275 -2.41 2.34 -20.30
CA VAL A 275 -3.70 2.11 -20.99
C VAL A 275 -4.19 0.68 -20.78
N ILE A 276 -3.30 -0.32 -20.92
CA ILE A 276 -3.65 -1.74 -20.69
C ILE A 276 -4.15 -1.93 -19.25
N ILE A 277 -3.44 -1.39 -18.25
CA ILE A 277 -3.83 -1.50 -16.84
C ILE A 277 -5.24 -0.92 -16.61
N LEU A 278 -5.51 0.29 -17.11
CA LEU A 278 -6.81 0.93 -16.97
C LEU A 278 -7.93 0.12 -17.64
N ALA A 279 -7.70 -0.41 -18.83
CA ALA A 279 -8.66 -1.27 -19.52
C ALA A 279 -8.96 -2.54 -18.73
N CYS A 280 -7.93 -3.16 -18.14
CA CYS A 280 -8.09 -4.36 -17.31
C CYS A 280 -8.90 -4.07 -16.02
N ILE A 281 -8.65 -2.96 -15.35
CA ILE A 281 -9.39 -2.55 -14.15
C ILE A 281 -10.87 -2.34 -14.46
N ILE A 282 -11.19 -1.69 -15.59
CA ILE A 282 -12.57 -1.51 -16.04
C ILE A 282 -13.24 -2.87 -16.32
N SER A 283 -12.53 -3.76 -17.01
CA SER A 283 -13.02 -5.10 -17.35
C SER A 283 -13.30 -5.94 -16.10
N GLU A 284 -12.40 -5.91 -15.11
CA GLU A 284 -12.55 -6.63 -13.83
C GLU A 284 -13.78 -6.15 -13.06
N ASN A 285 -13.96 -4.82 -12.96
CA ASN A 285 -15.11 -4.24 -12.29
C ASN A 285 -16.47 -4.65 -12.94
N ILE A 286 -16.47 -4.88 -14.25
CA ILE A 286 -17.66 -5.40 -14.95
C ILE A 286 -17.90 -6.87 -14.64
N LEU A 287 -16.84 -7.68 -14.54
CA LEU A 287 -16.94 -9.10 -14.22
C LEU A 287 -17.41 -9.36 -12.78
N GLU A 288 -16.97 -8.57 -11.82
CA GLU A 288 -17.39 -8.72 -10.41
C GLU A 288 -18.87 -8.34 -10.17
N LYS A 289 -19.46 -7.54 -11.07
CA LYS A 289 -20.88 -7.19 -11.00
C LYS A 289 -21.81 -8.27 -11.56
N LYS A 290 -21.28 -9.27 -12.24
CA LYS A 290 -22.01 -10.45 -12.75
C LYS A 290 -21.87 -11.62 -11.80
#